data_708a8e0087e2c568d8a3c1d7dc2b2c13
#
_entry.id   708a8e0087e2c568d8a3c1d7dc2b2c13
#
_cell.length_a   1.000
_cell.length_b   1.000
_cell.length_c   1.000
_cell.angle_alpha   90.00
_cell.angle_beta   90.00
_cell.angle_gamma   90.00
#
_symmetry.space_group_name_H-M   'P 1'
#
loop_
_entity.id
_entity.type
_entity.pdbx_description
1 polymer ?
#
loop_
_entity_poly.entity_id
_entity_poly.type
_entity_poly.pdbx_seq_one_letter_code
_entity_poly.pdbx_strand_id
1 'polypeptide(L)'
;MNYTDINAKTVDSWVQNGWEWGRPISHETFEKAKNGEWGVYLTPTKIVPHEWFGEMRGKKILGLASGGGQQIPVFTALGADCTVLDYSTEQLKREEEVGKREGYTPKCVRADMTKPLPFADESFDLIFNPVSNCYIEELEPVWREC
;
A
#
# COMPACT_ATOMS: atom_id res chain seq x y z
N MET A 1 19.21 -15.23 7.65
CA MET A 1 18.01 -14.84 6.86
C MET A 1 16.81 -15.18 7.72
N ASN A 2 16.05 -14.19 8.13
CA ASN A 2 14.84 -14.40 8.93
C ASN A 2 13.65 -14.72 8.01
N TYR A 3 12.50 -15.06 8.58
CA TYR A 3 11.31 -15.43 7.80
C TYR A 3 10.77 -14.26 6.96
N THR A 4 10.90 -13.02 7.42
CA THR A 4 10.45 -11.84 6.67
C THR A 4 11.30 -11.60 5.42
N ASP A 5 12.61 -11.88 5.48
CA ASP A 5 13.47 -11.86 4.29
C ASP A 5 13.05 -12.92 3.25
N ILE A 6 12.68 -14.11 3.72
CA ILE A 6 12.20 -15.19 2.86
C ILE A 6 10.88 -14.77 2.22
N ASN A 7 9.95 -14.24 3.00
CA ASN A 7 8.66 -13.76 2.52
C ASN A 7 8.83 -12.65 1.47
N ALA A 8 9.68 -11.64 1.72
CA ALA A 8 9.93 -10.58 0.76
C ALA A 8 10.43 -11.12 -0.59
N LYS A 9 11.39 -12.05 -0.58
CA LYS A 9 11.89 -12.69 -1.81
C LYS A 9 10.82 -13.54 -2.51
N THR A 10 9.97 -14.20 -1.73
CA THR A 10 8.86 -15.00 -2.27
C THR A 10 7.84 -14.09 -2.96
N VAL A 11 7.46 -12.99 -2.31
CA VAL A 11 6.57 -11.99 -2.91
C VAL A 11 7.19 -11.37 -4.16
N ASP A 12 8.47 -11.00 -4.13
CA ASP A 12 9.20 -10.52 -5.32
C ASP A 12 9.08 -11.51 -6.49
N SER A 13 9.29 -12.81 -6.22
CA SER A 13 9.13 -13.85 -7.23
C SER A 13 7.69 -13.95 -7.75
N TRP A 14 6.69 -13.88 -6.88
CA TRP A 14 5.28 -13.91 -7.29
C TRP A 14 4.92 -12.72 -8.18
N VAL A 15 5.35 -11.52 -7.81
CA VAL A 15 5.10 -10.29 -8.59
C VAL A 15 5.75 -10.40 -9.98
N GLN A 16 7.00 -10.86 -10.05
CA GLN A 16 7.70 -11.08 -11.31
C GLN A 16 7.01 -12.11 -12.21
N ASN A 17 6.34 -13.11 -11.62
CA ASN A 17 5.58 -14.14 -12.32
C ASN A 17 4.09 -13.78 -12.53
N GLY A 18 3.70 -12.52 -12.35
CA GLY A 18 2.39 -12.02 -12.71
C GLY A 18 1.29 -12.23 -11.66
N TRP A 19 1.67 -12.37 -10.40
CA TRP A 19 0.72 -12.44 -9.29
C TRP A 19 -0.25 -11.26 -9.29
N GLU A 20 -1.54 -11.53 -9.10
CA GLU A 20 -2.59 -10.53 -9.24
C GLU A 20 -2.45 -9.33 -8.28
N TRP A 21 -1.96 -9.56 -7.06
CA TRP A 21 -1.76 -8.51 -6.06
C TRP A 21 -0.47 -7.69 -6.27
N GLY A 22 0.29 -8.01 -7.30
CA GLY A 22 1.40 -7.21 -7.81
C GLY A 22 1.11 -6.57 -9.17
N ARG A 23 -0.16 -6.50 -9.59
CA ARG A 23 -0.58 -5.83 -10.83
C ARG A 23 -1.07 -4.42 -10.53
N PRO A 24 -0.40 -3.38 -11.04
CA PRO A 24 -0.83 -2.00 -10.85
C PRO A 24 -2.20 -1.73 -11.42
N ILE A 25 -2.91 -0.76 -10.85
CA ILE A 25 -4.14 -0.26 -11.44
C ILE A 25 -3.89 0.33 -12.83
N SER A 26 -4.92 0.35 -13.68
CA SER A 26 -4.85 0.99 -15.00
C SER A 26 -4.91 2.52 -14.89
N HIS A 27 -4.52 3.21 -15.97
CA HIS A 27 -4.74 4.65 -16.10
C HIS A 27 -6.24 5.01 -15.99
N GLU A 28 -7.11 4.22 -16.59
CA GLU A 28 -8.57 4.42 -16.48
C GLU A 28 -9.05 4.38 -15.04
N THR A 29 -8.58 3.41 -14.24
CA THR A 29 -8.92 3.31 -12.81
C THR A 29 -8.43 4.52 -12.03
N PHE A 30 -7.23 5.01 -12.32
CA PHE A 30 -6.69 6.21 -11.70
C PHE A 30 -7.53 7.46 -12.02
N GLU A 31 -7.91 7.65 -13.28
CA GLU A 31 -8.74 8.78 -13.72
C GLU A 31 -10.17 8.69 -13.14
N LYS A 32 -10.77 7.49 -13.05
CA LYS A 32 -12.04 7.29 -12.36
C LYS A 32 -11.97 7.71 -10.89
N ALA A 33 -10.90 7.33 -10.20
CA ALA A 33 -10.69 7.73 -8.80
C ALA A 33 -10.58 9.25 -8.65
N LYS A 34 -9.89 9.96 -9.53
CA LYS A 34 -9.85 11.43 -9.57
C LYS A 34 -11.24 12.06 -9.69
N ASN A 35 -12.16 11.40 -10.37
CA ASN A 35 -13.53 11.84 -10.56
C ASN A 35 -14.51 11.32 -9.49
N GLY A 36 -14.00 10.70 -8.42
CA GLY A 36 -14.80 10.23 -7.29
C GLY A 36 -15.39 8.82 -7.46
N GLU A 37 -15.07 8.12 -8.54
CA GLU A 37 -15.48 6.72 -8.77
C GLU A 37 -14.30 5.80 -8.42
N TRP A 38 -14.32 5.22 -7.22
CA TRP A 38 -13.21 4.43 -6.71
C TRP A 38 -13.64 3.32 -5.77
N GLY A 39 -12.73 2.40 -5.52
CA GLY A 39 -12.86 1.36 -4.51
C GLY A 39 -11.51 0.69 -4.27
N VAL A 40 -11.29 0.23 -3.04
CA VAL A 40 -10.13 -0.55 -2.66
C VAL A 40 -10.58 -1.81 -1.93
N TYR A 41 -9.86 -2.89 -2.14
CA TYR A 41 -10.20 -4.17 -1.51
C TYR A 41 -9.71 -4.22 -0.06
N LEU A 42 -10.60 -4.67 0.83
CA LEU A 42 -10.28 -5.07 2.20
C LEU A 42 -9.83 -6.53 2.24
N THR A 43 -10.50 -7.35 1.46
CA THR A 43 -10.22 -8.77 1.26
C THR A 43 -10.28 -9.06 -0.24
N PRO A 44 -9.84 -10.24 -0.71
CA PRO A 44 -9.93 -10.58 -2.14
C PRO A 44 -11.32 -10.42 -2.77
N THR A 45 -12.37 -10.39 -1.96
CA THR A 45 -13.77 -10.37 -2.45
C THR A 45 -14.60 -9.22 -1.91
N LYS A 46 -14.06 -8.37 -1.03
CA LYS A 46 -14.82 -7.26 -0.41
C LYS A 46 -14.09 -5.94 -0.57
N ILE A 47 -14.82 -4.96 -1.05
CA ILE A 47 -14.39 -3.56 -1.09
C ILE A 47 -14.64 -2.92 0.29
N VAL A 48 -13.73 -2.06 0.72
CA VAL A 48 -13.87 -1.28 1.94
C VAL A 48 -15.01 -0.28 1.79
N PRO A 49 -15.94 -0.19 2.75
CA PRO A 49 -16.97 0.86 2.75
C PRO A 49 -16.35 2.26 2.75
N HIS A 50 -16.81 3.14 1.87
CA HIS A 50 -16.25 4.50 1.73
C HIS A 50 -16.36 5.32 3.01
N GLU A 51 -17.42 5.12 3.79
CA GLU A 51 -17.63 5.81 5.06
C GLU A 51 -16.54 5.57 6.11
N TRP A 52 -15.72 4.52 5.96
CA TRP A 52 -14.58 4.28 6.85
C TRP A 52 -13.42 5.26 6.62
N PHE A 53 -13.36 5.89 5.45
CA PHE A 53 -12.25 6.77 5.08
C PHE A 53 -12.52 8.24 5.38
N GLY A 54 -13.77 8.69 5.30
CA GLY A 54 -14.12 10.11 5.38
C GLY A 54 -13.52 10.93 4.24
N GLU A 55 -13.22 12.19 4.48
CA GLU A 55 -12.57 13.07 3.48
C GLU A 55 -11.13 12.63 3.24
N MET A 56 -10.78 12.41 1.97
CA MET A 56 -9.47 11.90 1.58
C MET A 56 -8.46 13.00 1.22
N ARG A 57 -8.94 14.13 0.69
CA ARG A 57 -8.06 15.22 0.23
C ARG A 57 -7.22 15.78 1.37
N GLY A 58 -5.90 15.77 1.18
CA GLY A 58 -4.92 16.25 2.16
C GLY A 58 -4.68 15.32 3.35
N LYS A 59 -5.41 14.20 3.45
CA LYS A 59 -5.18 13.21 4.51
C LYS A 59 -3.82 12.54 4.32
N LYS A 60 -3.06 12.43 5.39
CA LYS A 60 -1.78 11.71 5.40
C LYS A 60 -2.03 10.22 5.60
N ILE A 61 -1.72 9.41 4.61
CA ILE A 61 -2.01 7.98 4.62
C ILE A 61 -0.73 7.17 4.50
N LEU A 62 -0.59 6.19 5.38
CA LEU A 62 0.41 5.13 5.24
C LEU A 62 -0.26 3.86 4.69
N GLY A 63 0.19 3.40 3.53
CA GLY A 63 -0.03 2.03 3.08
C GLY A 63 1.02 1.12 3.73
N LEU A 64 0.63 0.38 4.75
CA LEU A 64 1.52 -0.50 5.49
C LEU A 64 1.50 -1.90 4.89
N ALA A 65 2.64 -2.36 4.36
CA ALA A 65 2.75 -3.59 3.56
C ALA A 65 1.66 -3.64 2.47
N SER A 66 1.50 -2.54 1.76
CA SER A 66 0.43 -2.27 0.80
C SER A 66 1.00 -1.78 -0.55
N GLY A 67 2.15 -2.30 -0.96
CA GLY A 67 2.70 -2.07 -2.30
C GLY A 67 1.91 -2.78 -3.41
N GLY A 68 2.41 -2.70 -4.63
CA GLY A 68 1.78 -3.35 -5.79
C GLY A 68 1.07 -2.40 -6.73
N GLY A 69 1.02 -1.11 -6.43
CA GLY A 69 0.41 -0.10 -7.30
C GLY A 69 -1.11 -0.19 -7.35
N GLN A 70 -1.77 -0.59 -6.28
CA GLN A 70 -3.21 -0.81 -6.24
C GLN A 70 -3.95 0.20 -5.37
N GLN A 71 -3.83 0.13 -4.04
CA GLN A 71 -4.60 0.97 -3.13
C GLN A 71 -4.05 2.40 -3.04
N ILE A 72 -2.74 2.52 -2.85
CA ILE A 72 -2.10 3.81 -2.65
C ILE A 72 -2.25 4.75 -3.84
N PRO A 73 -2.14 4.31 -5.09
CA PRO A 73 -2.46 5.17 -6.23
C PRO A 73 -3.90 5.68 -6.25
N VAL A 74 -4.87 4.87 -5.81
CA VAL A 74 -6.27 5.32 -5.70
C VAL A 74 -6.39 6.45 -4.68
N PHE A 75 -5.80 6.30 -3.49
CA PHE A 75 -5.81 7.35 -2.47
C PHE A 75 -5.08 8.62 -2.93
N THR A 76 -3.98 8.45 -3.66
CA THR A 76 -3.25 9.57 -4.28
C THR A 76 -4.13 10.31 -5.30
N ALA A 77 -4.86 9.58 -6.13
CA ALA A 77 -5.81 10.17 -7.09
C ALA A 77 -6.92 10.96 -6.42
N LEU A 78 -7.34 10.55 -5.22
CA LEU A 78 -8.32 11.26 -4.38
C LEU A 78 -7.75 12.52 -3.68
N GLY A 79 -6.45 12.78 -3.84
CA GLY A 79 -5.78 13.94 -3.27
C GLY A 79 -5.20 13.73 -1.87
N ALA A 80 -5.08 12.49 -1.41
CA ALA A 80 -4.38 12.19 -0.16
C ALA A 80 -2.86 12.32 -0.31
N ASP A 81 -2.17 12.62 0.78
CA ASP A 81 -0.72 12.61 0.89
C ASP A 81 -0.26 11.22 1.36
N CYS A 82 0.12 10.38 0.40
CA CYS A 82 0.36 8.96 0.64
C CYS A 82 1.85 8.61 0.76
N THR A 83 2.15 7.71 1.69
CA THR A 83 3.42 6.98 1.80
C THR A 83 3.11 5.50 1.73
N VAL A 84 3.91 4.72 1.03
CA VAL A 84 3.81 3.26 1.00
C VAL A 84 5.07 2.65 1.61
N LEU A 85 4.88 1.76 2.57
CA LEU A 85 5.93 0.93 3.12
C LEU A 85 5.68 -0.52 2.71
N ASP A 86 6.68 -1.15 2.12
CA ASP A 86 6.64 -2.58 1.81
C ASP A 86 8.05 -3.17 1.93
N TYR A 87 8.14 -4.45 2.22
CA TYR A 87 9.43 -5.12 2.29
C TYR A 87 9.82 -5.75 0.95
N SER A 88 8.85 -5.99 0.07
CA SER A 88 9.08 -6.44 -1.30
C SER A 88 9.54 -5.29 -2.20
N THR A 89 10.69 -5.48 -2.83
CA THR A 89 11.23 -4.52 -3.80
C THR A 89 10.36 -4.44 -5.06
N GLU A 90 9.82 -5.56 -5.50
CA GLU A 90 8.99 -5.61 -6.70
C GLU A 90 7.62 -4.94 -6.46
N GLN A 91 7.04 -5.07 -5.26
CA GLN A 91 5.82 -4.35 -4.91
C GLN A 91 6.02 -2.83 -4.94
N LEU A 92 7.15 -2.32 -4.43
CA LEU A 92 7.47 -0.89 -4.49
C LEU A 92 7.72 -0.41 -5.92
N LYS A 93 8.35 -1.21 -6.77
CA LYS A 93 8.51 -0.88 -8.20
C LYS A 93 7.15 -0.68 -8.91
N ARG A 94 6.11 -1.43 -8.51
CA ARG A 94 4.77 -1.24 -9.09
C ARG A 94 4.18 0.12 -8.71
N GLU A 95 4.43 0.61 -7.50
CA GLU A 95 4.07 1.98 -7.11
C GLU A 95 4.79 3.02 -7.98
N GLU A 96 6.10 2.84 -8.20
CA GLU A 96 6.91 3.72 -9.02
C GLU A 96 6.44 3.73 -10.49
N GLU A 97 6.06 2.57 -11.03
CA GLU A 97 5.49 2.44 -12.38
C GLU A 97 4.22 3.28 -12.53
N VAL A 98 3.31 3.20 -11.55
CA VAL A 98 2.09 4.03 -11.56
C VAL A 98 2.45 5.50 -11.44
N GLY A 99 3.29 5.88 -10.50
CA GLY A 99 3.72 7.27 -10.32
C GLY A 99 4.31 7.86 -11.60
N LYS A 100 5.19 7.14 -12.26
CA LYS A 100 5.78 7.55 -13.54
C LYS A 100 4.72 7.71 -14.63
N ARG A 101 3.77 6.79 -14.74
CA ARG A 101 2.68 6.85 -15.73
C ARG A 101 1.74 8.03 -15.48
N GLU A 102 1.38 8.25 -14.22
CA GLU A 102 0.39 9.27 -13.83
C GLU A 102 1.00 10.65 -13.51
N GLY A 103 2.34 10.77 -13.57
CA GLY A 103 3.02 12.05 -13.43
C GLY A 103 3.22 12.51 -11.98
N TYR A 104 3.33 11.60 -11.02
CA TYR A 104 3.68 11.91 -9.64
C TYR A 104 4.84 11.03 -9.13
N THR A 105 5.49 11.46 -8.06
CA THR A 105 6.55 10.68 -7.40
C THR A 105 5.99 10.05 -6.13
N PRO A 106 5.82 8.72 -6.08
CA PRO A 106 5.34 8.05 -4.88
C PRO A 106 6.40 8.09 -3.78
N LYS A 107 5.97 8.22 -2.53
CA LYS A 107 6.84 8.10 -1.35
C LYS A 107 6.93 6.63 -0.96
N CYS A 108 7.96 5.94 -1.46
CA CYS A 108 8.20 4.52 -1.21
C CYS A 108 9.24 4.33 -0.11
N VAL A 109 8.94 3.49 0.88
CA VAL A 109 9.84 3.14 1.96
C VAL A 109 9.98 1.62 2.00
N ARG A 110 11.20 1.11 1.79
CA ARG A 110 11.49 -0.31 1.93
C ARG A 110 11.84 -0.63 3.37
N ALA A 111 10.93 -1.26 4.10
CA ALA A 111 11.15 -1.66 5.49
C ALA A 111 10.30 -2.88 5.86
N ASP A 112 10.77 -3.62 6.85
CA ASP A 112 10.05 -4.74 7.46
C ASP A 112 9.09 -4.18 8.53
N MET A 113 7.78 -4.35 8.36
CA MET A 113 6.77 -3.83 9.28
C MET A 113 6.82 -4.46 10.68
N THR A 114 7.54 -5.57 10.85
CA THR A 114 7.74 -6.21 12.16
C THR A 114 8.83 -5.54 13.00
N LYS A 115 9.50 -4.52 12.45
CA LYS A 115 10.52 -3.69 13.12
C LYS A 115 9.95 -2.31 13.40
N PRO A 116 10.60 -1.52 14.27
CA PRO A 116 10.20 -0.12 14.48
C PRO A 116 10.04 0.60 13.15
N LEU A 117 8.90 1.24 12.95
CA LEU A 117 8.60 1.94 11.71
C LEU A 117 9.46 3.21 11.59
N PRO A 118 10.01 3.52 10.40
CA PRO A 118 10.92 4.65 10.21
C PRO A 118 10.18 5.99 10.06
N PHE A 119 9.20 6.24 10.94
CA PHE A 119 8.38 7.44 10.95
C PHE A 119 8.33 8.04 12.36
N ALA A 120 8.10 9.34 12.45
CA ALA A 120 7.83 9.99 13.72
C ALA A 120 6.42 9.60 14.21
N ASP A 121 6.22 9.70 15.52
CA ASP A 121 4.89 9.49 16.11
C ASP A 121 3.87 10.45 15.51
N GLU A 122 2.61 10.01 15.40
CA GLU A 122 1.51 10.82 14.91
C GLU A 122 1.71 11.40 13.49
N SER A 123 2.46 10.65 12.62
CA SER A 123 2.78 11.10 11.25
C SER A 123 1.65 10.93 10.27
N PHE A 124 0.66 10.08 10.55
CA PHE A 124 -0.40 9.70 9.63
C PHE A 124 -1.79 9.84 10.26
N ASP A 125 -2.77 10.23 9.43
CA ASP A 125 -4.18 10.28 9.81
C ASP A 125 -4.87 8.93 9.62
N LEU A 126 -4.34 8.08 8.75
CA LEU A 126 -4.86 6.76 8.43
C LEU A 126 -3.71 5.80 8.08
N ILE A 127 -3.77 4.59 8.62
CA ILE A 127 -2.91 3.48 8.21
C ILE A 127 -3.79 2.43 7.54
N PHE A 128 -3.48 2.10 6.29
CA PHE A 128 -4.17 1.08 5.51
C PHE A 128 -3.28 -0.15 5.34
N ASN A 129 -3.70 -1.26 5.95
CA ASN A 129 -2.94 -2.53 5.97
C ASN A 129 -3.88 -3.69 5.60
N PRO A 130 -4.25 -3.85 4.32
CA PRO A 130 -5.15 -4.91 3.90
C PRO A 130 -4.39 -6.25 3.77
N VAL A 131 -4.93 -7.30 4.39
CA VAL A 131 -4.52 -8.72 4.23
C VAL A 131 -3.11 -9.07 4.72
N SER A 132 -2.13 -8.17 4.62
CA SER A 132 -0.69 -8.43 4.82
C SER A 132 -0.31 -9.04 6.18
N ASN A 133 -1.19 -8.95 7.16
CA ASN A 133 -1.01 -9.51 8.50
C ASN A 133 -0.84 -11.04 8.52
N CYS A 134 -1.29 -11.75 7.47
CA CYS A 134 -1.10 -13.20 7.36
C CYS A 134 0.35 -13.62 7.10
N TYR A 135 1.25 -12.68 6.81
CA TYR A 135 2.67 -12.94 6.52
C TYR A 135 3.59 -12.72 7.71
N ILE A 136 3.05 -12.39 8.89
CA ILE A 136 3.85 -12.14 10.09
C ILE A 136 3.40 -13.01 11.25
N GLU A 137 4.31 -13.31 12.16
CA GLU A 137 4.06 -14.21 13.30
C GLU A 137 3.37 -13.48 14.46
N GLU A 138 3.72 -12.20 14.69
CA GLU A 138 3.20 -11.42 15.82
C GLU A 138 2.62 -10.09 15.33
N LEU A 139 1.33 -9.88 15.59
CA LEU A 139 0.59 -8.68 15.17
C LEU A 139 0.69 -7.53 16.18
N GLU A 140 0.73 -7.84 17.47
CA GLU A 140 0.66 -6.83 18.52
C GLU A 140 1.78 -5.78 18.43
N PRO A 141 3.05 -6.14 18.18
CA PRO A 141 4.11 -5.15 18.01
C PRO A 141 3.84 -4.19 16.83
N VAL A 142 3.29 -4.71 15.71
CA VAL A 142 2.96 -3.88 14.53
C VAL A 142 1.85 -2.89 14.87
N TRP A 143 0.80 -3.34 15.56
CA TRP A 143 -0.31 -2.45 15.95
C TRP A 143 0.08 -1.40 16.98
N ARG A 144 1.07 -1.67 17.82
CA ARG A 144 1.61 -0.66 18.75
C ARG A 144 2.38 0.45 18.04
N GLU A 145 2.96 0.15 16.87
CA GLU A 145 3.61 1.15 16.02
C GLU A 145 2.60 2.00 15.23
N CYS A 146 1.38 1.48 15.02
CA CYS A 146 0.31 2.17 14.33
C CYS A 146 -0.49 3.10 15.24
#